data_be03225c9be27f8c8c53dce4212a04de
#
_entry.id   be03225c9be27f8c8c53dce4212a04de
#
_cell.length_a   1.000
_cell.length_b   1.000
_cell.length_c   1.000
_cell.angle_alpha   90.00
_cell.angle_beta   90.00
_cell.angle_gamma   90.00
#
_symmetry.space_group_name_H-M   'P 1'
#
loop_
_entity.id
_entity.type
_entity.pdbx_description
1 polymer ?
#
loop_
_entity_poly.entity_id
_entity_poly.type
_entity_poly.pdbx_seq_one_letter_code
_entity_poly.pdbx_strand_id
1 'polypeptide(L)'
;MSFKRLDPEDFLVSADSFTAPAWSNSSASLLSTTMVTHASQTGGPSGQYYTNVYNLIESNPNAEAQFAIAYGDLQGSGSFLYNSNIPGLSPSRTVYGQFVNLLLGEDEGASFNFGGPAANDQTFIALVINRARYKQAIKPGSFQLQLSAFAPLITDNSLITSTVDYTNAGRRYTLGSGSFGDGRPFGAQGVFGYLYPDVGVILLNPSAVGSIPTRPFNNTANDTTNFEGRITRFSLQSEETVTSDFIFCRARNAEFNYSVNPSFSVSASAGTILYNEFIQNPTTYITSVGMYNDNNELLAVAKLSKPLKKDFTKEALIRVKLDF
;
A
#
# COMPACT_ATOMS: atom_id res chain seq x y z
N MET A 1 8.99 -12.13 42.48
CA MET A 1 8.53 -10.96 41.67
C MET A 1 7.08 -10.74 41.97
N SER A 2 6.64 -9.49 42.13
CA SER A 2 5.22 -9.22 42.24
C SER A 2 4.68 -8.96 40.81
N PHE A 3 3.67 -9.73 40.44
CA PHE A 3 2.94 -9.54 39.20
C PHE A 3 1.72 -8.68 39.46
N LYS A 4 1.35 -7.87 38.49
CA LYS A 4 0.08 -7.16 38.48
C LYS A 4 -0.70 -7.58 37.24
N ARG A 5 -1.94 -7.97 37.44
CA ARG A 5 -2.85 -8.25 36.33
C ARG A 5 -3.27 -6.91 35.70
N LEU A 6 -3.27 -6.88 34.38
CA LEU A 6 -3.77 -5.74 33.62
C LEU A 6 -5.30 -5.85 33.49
N ASP A 7 -5.97 -4.73 33.62
CA ASP A 7 -7.40 -4.62 33.38
C ASP A 7 -7.66 -4.37 31.87
N PRO A 8 -8.84 -4.70 31.32
CA PRO A 8 -9.15 -4.43 29.91
C PRO A 8 -8.97 -2.96 29.51
N GLU A 9 -9.16 -2.05 30.45
CA GLU A 9 -8.97 -0.59 30.26
C GLU A 9 -7.50 -0.17 30.09
N ASP A 10 -6.57 -1.05 30.47
CA ASP A 10 -5.13 -0.80 30.32
C ASP A 10 -4.63 -1.10 28.90
N PHE A 11 -5.50 -1.56 28.00
CA PHE A 11 -5.18 -1.85 26.61
C PHE A 11 -5.88 -0.86 25.67
N LEU A 12 -5.11 -0.31 24.76
CA LEU A 12 -5.63 0.52 23.67
C LEU A 12 -4.99 0.04 22.35
N VAL A 13 -5.82 -0.39 21.44
CA VAL A 13 -5.40 -0.72 20.07
C VAL A 13 -5.58 0.51 19.18
N SER A 14 -4.56 0.89 18.48
CA SER A 14 -4.58 1.99 17.51
C SER A 14 -4.00 1.50 16.18
N ALA A 15 -4.57 1.96 15.07
CA ALA A 15 -4.04 1.72 13.75
C ALA A 15 -3.51 3.05 13.20
N ASP A 16 -2.22 3.09 12.90
CA ASP A 16 -1.55 4.24 12.29
C ASP A 16 -1.27 3.95 10.81
N SER A 17 -1.63 4.88 9.94
CA SER A 17 -1.33 4.77 8.51
C SER A 17 -0.01 5.48 8.20
N PHE A 18 0.93 4.73 7.62
CA PHE A 18 2.20 5.24 7.12
C PHE A 18 2.16 5.31 5.59
N THR A 19 2.65 6.41 5.06
CA THR A 19 2.68 6.63 3.62
C THR A 19 4.08 6.95 3.15
N ALA A 20 4.47 6.43 1.99
CA ALA A 20 5.75 6.71 1.37
C ALA A 20 5.61 6.82 -0.16
N PRO A 21 6.42 7.64 -0.84
CA PRO A 21 6.45 7.65 -2.29
C PRO A 21 6.83 6.25 -2.82
N ALA A 22 6.13 5.78 -3.86
CA ALA A 22 6.45 4.49 -4.50
C ALA A 22 7.82 4.52 -5.19
N TRP A 23 8.30 5.70 -5.54
CA TRP A 23 9.61 5.94 -6.14
C TRP A 23 10.34 7.05 -5.41
N SER A 24 11.64 6.90 -5.20
CA SER A 24 12.49 7.82 -4.43
C SER A 24 12.50 9.26 -4.96
N ASN A 25 12.24 9.47 -6.24
CA ASN A 25 12.19 10.78 -6.90
C ASN A 25 10.77 11.27 -7.19
N SER A 26 9.77 10.75 -6.54
CA SER A 26 8.36 11.16 -6.54
C SER A 26 7.68 11.46 -7.88
N SER A 27 8.29 11.36 -9.04
CA SER A 27 7.61 11.48 -10.34
C SER A 27 8.53 11.33 -11.55
N ALA A 28 8.00 11.63 -12.66
CA ALA A 28 8.39 11.81 -14.06
C ALA A 28 9.86 11.54 -14.51
N SER A 29 10.87 11.75 -13.70
CA SER A 29 12.27 11.45 -14.08
C SER A 29 12.55 9.95 -14.28
N LEU A 30 11.78 9.08 -13.63
CA LEU A 30 11.83 7.64 -13.87
C LEU A 30 11.29 7.24 -15.24
N LEU A 31 10.37 8.04 -15.77
CA LEU A 31 9.62 7.72 -16.98
C LEU A 31 10.22 8.32 -18.24
N SER A 32 10.91 9.46 -18.14
CA SER A 32 11.39 10.19 -19.31
C SER A 32 12.70 9.67 -19.91
N THR A 33 13.54 9.00 -19.11
CA THR A 33 14.88 8.55 -19.55
C THR A 33 15.18 7.08 -19.30
N THR A 34 14.36 6.39 -18.50
CA THR A 34 14.64 5.02 -18.01
C THR A 34 13.47 4.06 -18.16
N MET A 35 12.42 4.46 -18.90
CA MET A 35 11.33 3.54 -19.21
C MET A 35 11.82 2.53 -20.25
N VAL A 36 12.21 1.37 -19.78
CA VAL A 36 12.74 0.30 -20.62
C VAL A 36 11.77 -0.85 -20.60
N THR A 37 11.29 -1.20 -21.77
CA THR A 37 10.53 -2.42 -21.99
C THR A 37 11.46 -3.55 -22.36
N HIS A 38 11.16 -4.75 -21.92
CA HIS A 38 11.94 -5.92 -22.27
C HIS A 38 11.66 -6.33 -23.73
N ALA A 39 12.67 -6.30 -24.59
CA ALA A 39 12.52 -6.58 -26.02
C ALA A 39 11.93 -7.98 -26.31
N SER A 40 12.25 -8.98 -25.48
CA SER A 40 11.70 -10.34 -25.61
C SER A 40 10.22 -10.46 -25.25
N GLN A 41 9.66 -9.50 -24.49
CA GLN A 41 8.23 -9.45 -24.15
C GLN A 41 7.41 -8.71 -25.19
N THR A 42 8.04 -7.79 -25.92
CA THR A 42 7.39 -6.99 -26.97
C THR A 42 7.62 -7.56 -28.36
N GLY A 43 8.62 -8.36 -28.56
CA GLY A 43 9.12 -8.79 -29.88
C GLY A 43 8.58 -10.11 -30.40
N GLY A 44 7.66 -10.76 -29.76
CA GLY A 44 7.09 -12.02 -30.24
C GLY A 44 5.61 -11.96 -30.45
N PRO A 45 5.00 -13.05 -30.91
CA PRO A 45 3.56 -13.16 -31.03
C PRO A 45 2.83 -12.87 -29.72
N SER A 46 3.48 -13.05 -28.58
CA SER A 46 2.91 -12.85 -27.24
C SER A 46 3.13 -11.45 -26.66
N GLY A 47 3.96 -10.60 -27.27
CA GLY A 47 4.43 -9.36 -26.66
C GLY A 47 3.50 -8.16 -26.76
N GLN A 48 2.43 -8.23 -27.56
CA GLN A 48 1.62 -7.05 -27.85
C GLN A 48 0.40 -6.85 -26.95
N TYR A 49 0.19 -7.68 -25.97
CA TYR A 49 -0.91 -7.55 -25.04
C TYR A 49 -0.47 -7.14 -23.62
N TYR A 50 0.83 -7.21 -23.35
CA TYR A 50 1.42 -6.64 -22.13
C TYR A 50 2.88 -6.26 -22.35
N THR A 51 3.39 -5.36 -21.51
CA THR A 51 4.82 -5.01 -21.42
C THR A 51 5.18 -4.66 -19.99
N ASN A 52 6.39 -5.01 -19.57
CA ASN A 52 6.94 -4.59 -18.28
C ASN A 52 7.78 -3.33 -18.45
N VAL A 53 7.64 -2.41 -17.52
CA VAL A 53 8.43 -1.20 -17.42
C VAL A 53 9.43 -1.34 -16.30
N TYR A 54 10.71 -1.23 -16.60
CA TYR A 54 11.83 -1.41 -15.67
C TYR A 54 12.39 -0.07 -15.21
N ASN A 55 13.04 -0.09 -14.04
CA ASN A 55 13.75 1.08 -13.48
C ASN A 55 15.11 1.34 -14.14
N LEU A 56 15.71 0.32 -14.74
CA LEU A 56 17.03 0.34 -15.37
C LEU A 56 16.99 -0.41 -16.70
N ILE A 57 18.02 -0.23 -17.52
CA ILE A 57 18.20 -0.97 -18.78
C ILE A 57 18.25 -2.48 -18.47
N GLU A 58 17.61 -3.28 -19.30
CA GLU A 58 17.49 -4.74 -19.15
C GLU A 58 18.82 -5.46 -18.91
N SER A 59 19.90 -4.99 -19.52
CA SER A 59 21.24 -5.55 -19.32
C SER A 59 21.83 -5.32 -17.94
N ASN A 60 21.19 -4.47 -17.11
CA ASN A 60 21.64 -4.22 -15.74
C ASN A 60 21.11 -5.34 -14.82
N PRO A 61 21.98 -6.03 -14.06
CA PRO A 61 21.56 -7.10 -13.15
C PRO A 61 20.64 -6.62 -12.00
N ASN A 62 20.57 -5.32 -11.77
CA ASN A 62 19.70 -4.71 -10.77
C ASN A 62 18.41 -4.12 -11.39
N ALA A 63 18.10 -4.45 -12.64
CA ALA A 63 16.86 -4.02 -13.28
C ALA A 63 15.66 -4.72 -12.64
N GLU A 64 14.71 -3.92 -12.14
CA GLU A 64 13.47 -4.40 -11.54
C GLU A 64 12.27 -3.86 -12.29
N ALA A 65 11.27 -4.71 -12.52
CA ALA A 65 9.99 -4.27 -13.06
C ALA A 65 9.28 -3.36 -12.05
N GLN A 66 8.96 -2.14 -12.46
CA GLN A 66 8.25 -1.16 -11.64
C GLN A 66 6.75 -1.35 -11.71
N PHE A 67 6.26 -1.54 -12.93
CA PHE A 67 4.88 -1.84 -13.25
C PHE A 67 4.78 -2.52 -14.60
N ALA A 68 3.65 -3.14 -14.86
CA ALA A 68 3.32 -3.72 -16.15
C ALA A 68 2.16 -2.94 -16.78
N ILE A 69 2.13 -2.89 -18.09
CA ILE A 69 1.04 -2.36 -18.89
C ILE A 69 0.42 -3.53 -19.64
N ALA A 70 -0.89 -3.71 -19.51
CA ALA A 70 -1.63 -4.76 -20.21
C ALA A 70 -2.80 -4.14 -21.00
N TYR A 71 -3.15 -4.79 -22.11
CA TYR A 71 -4.29 -4.40 -22.94
C TYR A 71 -5.33 -5.50 -22.94
N GLY A 72 -6.54 -5.18 -22.54
CA GLY A 72 -7.71 -6.05 -22.58
C GLY A 72 -8.72 -5.60 -23.62
N ASP A 73 -9.26 -6.56 -24.38
CA ASP A 73 -10.29 -6.33 -25.39
C ASP A 73 -11.31 -7.48 -25.36
N LEU A 74 -12.56 -7.16 -25.01
CA LEU A 74 -13.66 -8.15 -24.94
C LEU A 74 -13.91 -8.81 -26.29
N GLN A 75 -13.70 -8.09 -27.39
CA GLN A 75 -13.85 -8.58 -28.77
C GLN A 75 -12.56 -9.23 -29.31
N GLY A 76 -11.51 -9.28 -28.51
CA GLY A 76 -10.24 -9.88 -28.87
C GLY A 76 -10.28 -11.40 -28.94
N SER A 77 -9.13 -12.02 -29.20
CA SER A 77 -8.95 -13.47 -29.25
C SER A 77 -8.51 -14.02 -27.90
N GLY A 78 -8.94 -15.24 -27.58
CA GLY A 78 -8.36 -16.08 -26.52
C GLY A 78 -7.22 -16.98 -27.01
N SER A 79 -6.84 -16.91 -28.32
CA SER A 79 -5.86 -17.79 -28.95
C SER A 79 -4.44 -17.22 -28.89
N PHE A 80 -3.44 -18.13 -28.78
CA PHE A 80 -2.02 -17.83 -28.98
C PHE A 80 -1.64 -17.61 -30.45
N LEU A 81 -2.55 -17.84 -31.39
CA LEU A 81 -2.33 -17.54 -32.81
C LEU A 81 -2.37 -16.04 -33.04
N TYR A 82 -1.25 -15.43 -32.73
CA TYR A 82 -1.07 -14.00 -32.81
C TYR A 82 -0.70 -13.58 -34.23
N ASN A 83 -1.36 -12.53 -34.71
CA ASN A 83 -0.94 -11.82 -35.90
C ASN A 83 -1.02 -10.32 -35.64
N SER A 84 0.12 -9.63 -35.66
CA SER A 84 0.22 -8.20 -35.39
C SER A 84 -0.67 -7.31 -36.26
N ASN A 85 -0.98 -7.81 -37.48
CA ASN A 85 -1.79 -7.09 -38.45
C ASN A 85 -3.29 -7.34 -38.31
N ILE A 86 -3.70 -8.31 -37.46
CA ILE A 86 -5.11 -8.66 -37.25
C ILE A 86 -5.43 -8.48 -35.77
N PRO A 87 -6.23 -7.42 -35.42
CA PRO A 87 -6.52 -7.10 -34.02
C PRO A 87 -7.11 -8.25 -33.19
N GLY A 88 -7.96 -9.06 -33.79
CA GLY A 88 -8.66 -10.14 -33.11
C GLY A 88 -7.84 -11.41 -32.84
N LEU A 89 -6.56 -11.47 -33.21
CA LEU A 89 -5.72 -12.65 -33.00
C LEU A 89 -4.74 -12.52 -31.82
N SER A 90 -4.77 -11.43 -31.09
CA SER A 90 -4.01 -11.30 -29.83
C SER A 90 -4.82 -11.89 -28.66
N PRO A 91 -4.21 -12.42 -27.59
CA PRO A 91 -4.92 -12.97 -26.44
C PRO A 91 -5.55 -11.89 -25.54
N SER A 92 -5.89 -10.74 -26.10
CA SER A 92 -6.46 -9.59 -25.39
C SER A 92 -7.82 -9.88 -24.73
N ARG A 93 -8.60 -10.82 -25.26
CA ARG A 93 -9.83 -11.29 -24.62
C ARG A 93 -9.53 -12.07 -23.34
N THR A 94 -8.50 -12.91 -23.35
CA THR A 94 -8.06 -13.62 -22.15
C THR A 94 -7.59 -12.64 -21.07
N VAL A 95 -6.84 -11.61 -21.47
CA VAL A 95 -6.44 -10.53 -20.55
C VAL A 95 -7.68 -9.81 -20.01
N TYR A 96 -8.66 -9.50 -20.87
CA TYR A 96 -9.91 -8.86 -20.43
C TYR A 96 -10.62 -9.70 -19.37
N GLY A 97 -10.83 -10.99 -19.60
CA GLY A 97 -11.48 -11.92 -18.66
C GLY A 97 -10.69 -12.07 -17.36
N GLN A 98 -9.36 -12.09 -17.42
CA GLN A 98 -8.50 -12.14 -16.24
C GLN A 98 -8.73 -10.94 -15.30
N PHE A 99 -8.80 -9.73 -15.84
CA PHE A 99 -9.04 -8.54 -15.02
C PHE A 99 -10.51 -8.43 -14.56
N VAL A 100 -11.47 -8.89 -15.35
CA VAL A 100 -12.87 -8.99 -14.89
C VAL A 100 -12.96 -9.90 -13.67
N ASN A 101 -12.41 -11.11 -13.74
CA ASN A 101 -12.41 -12.03 -12.59
C ASN A 101 -11.68 -11.47 -11.38
N LEU A 102 -10.52 -10.85 -11.60
CA LEU A 102 -9.73 -10.27 -10.50
C LEU A 102 -10.47 -9.12 -9.80
N LEU A 103 -11.11 -8.23 -10.57
CA LEU A 103 -11.59 -6.95 -10.06
C LEU A 103 -13.10 -6.92 -9.78
N LEU A 104 -13.89 -7.65 -10.57
CA LEU A 104 -15.35 -7.67 -10.45
C LEU A 104 -15.90 -9.00 -9.90
N GLY A 105 -15.16 -10.10 -10.02
CA GLY A 105 -15.55 -11.43 -9.59
C GLY A 105 -15.89 -12.38 -10.75
N GLU A 106 -16.46 -13.54 -10.40
CA GLU A 106 -16.66 -14.68 -11.33
C GLU A 106 -17.91 -14.54 -12.22
N ASP A 107 -18.52 -13.37 -12.34
CA ASP A 107 -19.64 -13.18 -13.25
C ASP A 107 -19.14 -13.16 -14.71
N GLU A 108 -19.36 -14.27 -15.43
CA GLU A 108 -18.91 -14.45 -16.83
C GLU A 108 -19.51 -13.42 -17.79
N GLY A 109 -20.61 -12.75 -17.42
CA GLY A 109 -21.24 -11.69 -18.18
C GLY A 109 -20.76 -10.28 -17.82
N ALA A 110 -19.94 -10.13 -16.79
CA ALA A 110 -19.51 -8.83 -16.31
C ALA A 110 -18.55 -8.14 -17.29
N SER A 111 -18.75 -6.86 -17.49
CA SER A 111 -17.85 -5.97 -18.21
C SER A 111 -17.61 -4.70 -17.40
N PHE A 112 -16.47 -4.04 -17.65
CA PHE A 112 -16.20 -2.76 -17.01
C PHE A 112 -17.14 -1.70 -17.57
N ASN A 113 -17.91 -1.05 -16.71
CA ASN A 113 -18.79 0.05 -17.08
C ASN A 113 -18.06 1.38 -16.81
N PHE A 114 -17.57 2.03 -17.85
CA PHE A 114 -16.94 3.35 -17.75
C PHE A 114 -17.95 4.51 -17.92
N GLY A 115 -19.27 4.23 -17.96
CA GLY A 115 -20.31 5.25 -18.01
C GLY A 115 -20.40 6.02 -19.32
N GLY A 116 -19.76 5.54 -20.37
CA GLY A 116 -19.83 6.09 -21.71
C GLY A 116 -20.77 5.31 -22.63
N PRO A 117 -20.75 5.60 -23.94
CA PRO A 117 -21.43 4.77 -24.93
C PRO A 117 -20.96 3.32 -24.81
N ALA A 118 -21.89 2.35 -24.92
CA ALA A 118 -21.63 0.92 -24.67
C ALA A 118 -20.43 0.32 -25.43
N ALA A 119 -20.04 0.91 -26.55
CA ALA A 119 -18.86 0.50 -27.32
C ALA A 119 -17.51 0.76 -26.59
N ASN A 120 -17.51 1.59 -25.55
CA ASN A 120 -16.30 2.00 -24.85
C ASN A 120 -15.94 1.06 -23.69
N ASP A 121 -16.87 0.20 -23.30
CA ASP A 121 -16.66 -0.73 -22.18
C ASP A 121 -15.94 -2.02 -22.60
N GLN A 122 -15.58 -2.13 -23.86
CA GLN A 122 -15.03 -3.35 -24.45
C GLN A 122 -13.49 -3.42 -24.37
N THR A 123 -12.83 -2.28 -24.12
CA THR A 123 -11.39 -2.21 -24.10
C THR A 123 -10.88 -1.43 -22.90
N PHE A 124 -9.73 -1.82 -22.38
CA PHE A 124 -9.04 -1.08 -21.34
C PHE A 124 -7.50 -1.21 -21.48
N ILE A 125 -6.79 -0.28 -20.88
CA ILE A 125 -5.38 -0.41 -20.57
C ILE A 125 -5.24 -0.54 -19.04
N ALA A 126 -4.58 -1.61 -18.59
CA ALA A 126 -4.29 -1.82 -17.18
C ALA A 126 -2.84 -1.46 -16.89
N LEU A 127 -2.61 -0.66 -15.86
CA LEU A 127 -1.33 -0.44 -15.22
C LEU A 127 -1.31 -1.27 -13.94
N VAL A 128 -0.42 -2.26 -13.86
CA VAL A 128 -0.31 -3.16 -12.70
C VAL A 128 0.98 -2.84 -11.98
N ILE A 129 0.86 -2.22 -10.82
CA ILE A 129 1.99 -1.77 -10.03
C ILE A 129 2.65 -2.96 -9.31
N ASN A 130 3.97 -3.02 -9.33
CA ASN A 130 4.69 -4.05 -8.58
C ASN A 130 4.38 -3.93 -7.08
N ARG A 131 4.01 -5.04 -6.45
CA ARG A 131 3.65 -5.11 -5.02
C ARG A 131 4.69 -4.49 -4.10
N ALA A 132 5.96 -4.66 -4.41
CA ALA A 132 7.06 -4.08 -3.65
C ALA A 132 7.02 -2.54 -3.59
N ARG A 133 6.33 -1.88 -4.53
CA ARG A 133 6.23 -0.42 -4.63
C ARG A 133 5.09 0.18 -3.82
N TYR A 134 3.99 -0.55 -3.64
CA TYR A 134 2.83 -0.02 -2.91
C TYR A 134 2.53 -0.74 -1.59
N LYS A 135 3.31 -1.77 -1.24
CA LYS A 135 3.23 -2.51 0.02
C LYS A 135 1.83 -3.11 0.28
N GLN A 136 1.04 -2.53 1.18
CA GLN A 136 -0.33 -2.98 1.45
C GLN A 136 -1.32 -2.44 0.43
N ALA A 137 -1.29 -1.14 0.17
CA ALA A 137 -2.18 -0.47 -0.76
C ALA A 137 -1.53 0.76 -1.40
N ILE A 138 -2.10 1.22 -2.51
CA ILE A 138 -1.83 2.57 -3.03
C ILE A 138 -2.65 3.55 -2.19
N LYS A 139 -2.02 4.62 -1.71
CA LYS A 139 -2.72 5.68 -0.99
C LYS A 139 -3.72 6.39 -1.90
N PRO A 140 -5.03 6.36 -1.60
CA PRO A 140 -6.01 7.13 -2.35
C PRO A 140 -5.69 8.62 -2.32
N GLY A 141 -5.91 9.31 -3.43
CA GLY A 141 -5.58 10.75 -3.60
C GLY A 141 -4.13 11.04 -3.96
N SER A 142 -3.27 10.03 -4.03
CA SER A 142 -1.86 10.21 -4.37
C SER A 142 -1.53 9.90 -5.84
N PHE A 143 -2.43 9.23 -6.54
CA PHE A 143 -2.22 8.84 -7.94
C PHE A 143 -2.27 10.04 -8.87
N GLN A 144 -1.26 10.15 -9.73
CA GLN A 144 -1.17 11.18 -10.77
C GLN A 144 -0.57 10.58 -12.04
N LEU A 145 -1.29 10.70 -13.14
CA LEU A 145 -0.83 10.30 -14.46
C LEU A 145 -1.03 11.46 -15.46
N GLN A 146 0.03 11.82 -16.17
CA GLN A 146 0.01 12.79 -17.26
C GLN A 146 0.50 12.14 -18.54
N LEU A 147 -0.23 12.33 -19.62
CA LEU A 147 0.13 11.84 -20.94
C LEU A 147 0.49 13.02 -21.87
N SER A 148 1.45 12.80 -22.79
CA SER A 148 2.00 13.85 -23.65
C SER A 148 0.98 14.50 -24.60
N ALA A 149 -0.04 13.76 -25.02
CA ALA A 149 -1.06 14.24 -25.95
C ALA A 149 -2.44 14.43 -25.28
N PHE A 150 -2.50 14.36 -23.93
CA PHE A 150 -3.71 14.52 -23.15
C PHE A 150 -3.48 15.58 -22.07
N ALA A 151 -4.10 16.74 -22.23
CA ALA A 151 -3.83 17.89 -21.38
C ALA A 151 -4.24 17.69 -19.89
N PRO A 152 -5.37 17.01 -19.56
CA PRO A 152 -5.74 16.81 -18.16
C PRO A 152 -4.76 15.91 -17.41
N LEU A 153 -4.41 16.29 -16.18
CA LEU A 153 -3.80 15.40 -15.22
C LEU A 153 -4.84 14.41 -14.73
N ILE A 154 -4.59 13.12 -14.87
CA ILE A 154 -5.48 12.06 -14.42
C ILE A 154 -5.18 11.77 -12.94
N THR A 155 -6.22 11.84 -12.10
CA THR A 155 -6.15 11.55 -10.66
C THR A 155 -7.38 10.74 -10.25
N ASP A 156 -7.37 10.21 -9.04
CA ASP A 156 -8.54 9.54 -8.46
C ASP A 156 -9.43 10.52 -7.69
N ASN A 157 -10.70 10.16 -7.51
CA ASN A 157 -11.71 11.01 -6.88
C ASN A 157 -11.80 10.89 -5.36
N SER A 158 -10.85 10.24 -4.71
CA SER A 158 -10.91 9.97 -3.25
C SER A 158 -10.98 11.22 -2.39
N LEU A 159 -10.40 12.33 -2.86
CA LEU A 159 -10.40 13.60 -2.12
C LEU A 159 -11.74 14.35 -2.16
N ILE A 160 -12.64 13.99 -3.07
CA ILE A 160 -13.93 14.68 -3.26
C ILE A 160 -15.15 13.80 -2.99
N THR A 161 -14.98 12.46 -2.97
CA THR A 161 -16.06 11.54 -2.68
C THR A 161 -16.07 11.18 -1.20
N SER A 162 -17.26 11.17 -0.60
CA SER A 162 -17.46 10.70 0.77
C SER A 162 -17.78 9.20 0.84
N THR A 163 -18.07 8.57 -0.30
CA THR A 163 -18.43 7.15 -0.38
C THR A 163 -17.38 6.40 -1.17
N VAL A 164 -16.85 5.33 -0.59
CA VAL A 164 -15.94 4.41 -1.26
C VAL A 164 -16.75 3.31 -1.91
N ASP A 165 -16.48 3.04 -3.17
CA ASP A 165 -17.06 1.91 -3.88
C ASP A 165 -16.20 0.67 -3.63
N TYR A 166 -16.83 -0.48 -3.41
CA TYR A 166 -16.17 -1.75 -3.11
C TYR A 166 -16.52 -2.79 -4.17
N THR A 167 -15.49 -3.50 -4.59
CA THR A 167 -15.58 -4.65 -5.48
C THR A 167 -14.93 -5.87 -4.82
N ASN A 168 -14.90 -7.00 -5.49
CA ASN A 168 -14.19 -8.20 -4.98
C ASN A 168 -12.69 -7.95 -4.75
N ALA A 169 -12.10 -6.98 -5.46
CA ALA A 169 -10.71 -6.57 -5.31
C ALA A 169 -10.48 -5.51 -4.21
N GLY A 170 -11.50 -5.18 -3.41
CA GLY A 170 -11.45 -4.17 -2.38
C GLY A 170 -11.96 -2.80 -2.85
N ARG A 171 -11.32 -1.73 -2.38
CA ARG A 171 -11.70 -0.35 -2.69
C ARG A 171 -11.55 -0.03 -4.17
N ARG A 172 -12.51 0.73 -4.70
CA ARG A 172 -12.46 1.24 -6.08
C ARG A 172 -12.70 2.75 -6.08
N TYR A 173 -11.86 3.48 -6.80
CA TYR A 173 -11.99 4.92 -7.02
C TYR A 173 -12.08 5.23 -8.50
N THR A 174 -12.86 6.22 -8.85
CA THR A 174 -13.03 6.68 -10.23
C THR A 174 -11.90 7.62 -10.62
N LEU A 175 -11.36 7.46 -11.82
CA LEU A 175 -10.35 8.34 -12.38
C LEU A 175 -10.98 9.45 -13.21
N GLY A 176 -10.49 10.67 -13.01
CA GLY A 176 -10.94 11.85 -13.73
C GLY A 176 -9.86 12.91 -13.84
N SER A 177 -10.25 14.09 -14.25
CA SER A 177 -9.34 15.26 -14.32
C SER A 177 -8.90 15.71 -12.93
N GLY A 178 -7.63 16.07 -12.77
CA GLY A 178 -7.10 16.65 -11.54
C GLY A 178 -7.77 17.95 -11.09
N SER A 179 -8.58 18.56 -11.95
CA SER A 179 -9.40 19.73 -11.63
C SER A 179 -10.79 19.35 -11.14
N PHE A 180 -10.88 18.48 -10.16
CA PHE A 180 -12.17 18.03 -9.60
C PHE A 180 -13.05 19.17 -9.02
N GLY A 181 -12.51 20.35 -8.82
CA GLY A 181 -13.25 21.49 -8.26
C GLY A 181 -14.23 22.16 -9.22
N ASP A 182 -14.14 21.91 -10.53
CA ASP A 182 -14.99 22.56 -11.56
C ASP A 182 -16.25 21.75 -11.93
N GLY A 183 -16.51 20.64 -11.27
CA GLY A 183 -17.67 19.78 -11.46
C GLY A 183 -17.65 18.95 -12.75
N ARG A 184 -16.55 18.94 -13.49
CA ARG A 184 -16.35 18.13 -14.70
C ARG A 184 -15.16 17.19 -14.60
N PRO A 185 -15.17 16.23 -13.67
CA PRO A 185 -14.05 15.31 -13.49
C PRO A 185 -13.91 14.30 -14.65
N PHE A 186 -14.91 14.22 -15.56
CA PHE A 186 -14.98 13.17 -16.57
C PHE A 186 -15.11 13.74 -17.98
N GLY A 187 -14.59 13.00 -18.95
CA GLY A 187 -14.78 13.32 -20.37
C GLY A 187 -16.18 12.97 -20.87
N ALA A 188 -16.53 13.46 -22.05
CA ALA A 188 -17.81 13.15 -22.73
C ALA A 188 -18.01 11.63 -23.01
N GLN A 189 -16.91 10.86 -23.00
CA GLN A 189 -16.86 9.43 -23.27
C GLN A 189 -16.87 8.55 -21.99
N GLY A 190 -17.32 9.10 -20.86
CA GLY A 190 -17.32 8.44 -19.57
C GLY A 190 -16.14 8.76 -18.70
N VAL A 191 -15.94 7.96 -17.66
CA VAL A 191 -14.82 8.14 -16.72
C VAL A 191 -13.48 7.76 -17.38
N PHE A 192 -12.39 8.36 -16.91
CA PHE A 192 -11.04 8.06 -17.45
C PHE A 192 -10.55 6.67 -17.05
N GLY A 193 -11.19 6.04 -16.06
CA GLY A 193 -10.86 4.72 -15.61
C GLY A 193 -11.17 4.50 -14.15
N TYR A 194 -10.55 3.47 -13.58
CA TYR A 194 -10.70 3.09 -12.18
C TYR A 194 -9.34 2.79 -11.54
N LEU A 195 -9.19 3.20 -10.28
CA LEU A 195 -8.07 2.83 -9.40
C LEU A 195 -8.56 1.79 -8.40
N TYR A 196 -7.83 0.67 -8.31
CA TYR A 196 -8.01 -0.38 -7.32
C TYR A 196 -6.79 -0.40 -6.40
N PRO A 197 -6.77 0.38 -5.31
CA PRO A 197 -5.58 0.60 -4.52
C PRO A 197 -5.07 -0.66 -3.80
N ASP A 198 -5.98 -1.54 -3.38
CA ASP A 198 -5.65 -2.71 -2.56
C ASP A 198 -4.93 -3.81 -3.36
N VAL A 199 -5.15 -3.85 -4.67
CA VAL A 199 -4.48 -4.79 -5.59
C VAL A 199 -3.44 -4.12 -6.48
N GLY A 200 -3.29 -2.79 -6.40
CA GLY A 200 -2.29 -2.05 -7.17
C GLY A 200 -2.59 -1.99 -8.67
N VAL A 201 -3.87 -1.98 -9.07
CA VAL A 201 -4.30 -1.97 -10.46
C VAL A 201 -4.98 -0.65 -10.81
N ILE A 202 -4.59 -0.09 -11.93
CA ILE A 202 -5.20 1.11 -12.51
C ILE A 202 -5.72 0.73 -13.90
N LEU A 203 -7.03 0.84 -14.11
CA LEU A 203 -7.64 0.65 -15.42
C LEU A 203 -7.88 2.01 -16.07
N LEU A 204 -7.48 2.16 -17.32
CA LEU A 204 -7.73 3.35 -18.12
C LEU A 204 -8.71 3.02 -19.25
N ASN A 205 -9.67 3.93 -19.47
CA ASN A 205 -10.61 3.90 -20.59
C ASN A 205 -9.98 4.58 -21.82
N PRO A 206 -9.54 3.83 -22.85
CA PRO A 206 -8.89 4.40 -24.02
C PRO A 206 -9.75 5.42 -24.76
N SER A 207 -11.08 5.22 -24.78
CA SER A 207 -12.02 6.09 -25.46
C SER A 207 -12.16 7.46 -24.78
N ALA A 208 -12.11 7.52 -23.45
CA ALA A 208 -12.23 8.75 -22.70
C ALA A 208 -10.91 9.53 -22.65
N VAL A 209 -9.79 8.83 -22.64
CA VAL A 209 -8.45 9.43 -22.57
C VAL A 209 -7.93 9.88 -23.95
N GLY A 210 -8.64 9.58 -25.04
CA GLY A 210 -8.53 10.19 -26.39
C GLY A 210 -7.14 10.20 -27.09
N SER A 211 -6.08 9.93 -26.36
CA SER A 211 -4.69 9.96 -26.83
C SER A 211 -4.03 8.59 -26.73
N ILE A 212 -4.76 7.60 -26.29
CA ILE A 212 -4.26 6.24 -26.18
C ILE A 212 -4.47 5.57 -27.54
N PRO A 213 -3.44 4.98 -28.16
CA PRO A 213 -3.60 4.23 -29.38
C PRO A 213 -4.62 3.12 -29.16
N THR A 214 -5.43 2.85 -30.15
CA THR A 214 -6.35 1.68 -30.19
C THR A 214 -5.60 0.36 -29.97
N ARG A 215 -4.28 0.38 -30.17
CA ARG A 215 -3.33 -0.66 -29.75
C ARG A 215 -2.18 0.03 -29.05
N PRO A 216 -2.05 -0.17 -27.74
CA PRO A 216 -1.05 0.54 -26.95
C PRO A 216 0.39 0.10 -27.23
N PHE A 217 0.60 -1.01 -27.94
CA PHE A 217 1.91 -1.60 -28.15
C PHE A 217 2.23 -1.73 -29.63
N ASN A 218 3.40 -1.29 -30.01
CA ASN A 218 4.02 -1.54 -31.30
C ASN A 218 5.20 -2.50 -31.09
N ASN A 219 5.67 -3.14 -32.17
CA ASN A 219 6.74 -4.14 -32.09
C ASN A 219 8.13 -3.58 -31.76
N THR A 220 8.27 -2.29 -31.58
CA THR A 220 9.55 -1.62 -31.33
C THR A 220 9.59 -1.14 -29.89
N ALA A 221 10.52 -1.66 -29.11
CA ALA A 221 10.76 -1.18 -27.76
C ALA A 221 11.12 0.32 -27.77
N ASN A 222 10.59 1.08 -26.82
CA ASN A 222 10.80 2.52 -26.66
C ASN A 222 10.29 3.40 -27.82
N ASP A 223 9.37 2.90 -28.63
CA ASP A 223 8.69 3.76 -29.60
C ASP A 223 7.76 4.76 -28.87
N THR A 224 7.91 6.04 -29.15
CA THR A 224 7.06 7.10 -28.60
C THR A 224 5.59 6.99 -29.01
N THR A 225 5.27 6.14 -29.96
CA THR A 225 3.90 5.78 -30.35
C THR A 225 3.27 4.77 -29.40
N ASN A 226 4.07 4.04 -28.63
CA ASN A 226 3.58 3.14 -27.58
C ASN A 226 3.03 3.93 -26.40
N PHE A 227 2.18 3.29 -25.61
CA PHE A 227 1.55 3.95 -24.46
C PHE A 227 2.57 4.41 -23.43
N GLU A 228 3.60 3.62 -23.14
CA GLU A 228 4.66 3.97 -22.20
C GLU A 228 5.42 5.23 -22.63
N GLY A 229 5.69 5.41 -23.92
CA GLY A 229 6.35 6.59 -24.47
C GLY A 229 5.52 7.88 -24.37
N ARG A 230 4.25 7.77 -24.06
CA ARG A 230 3.34 8.92 -23.86
C ARG A 230 3.21 9.35 -22.41
N ILE A 231 3.67 8.56 -21.47
CA ILE A 231 3.62 8.91 -20.05
C ILE A 231 4.68 9.97 -19.79
N THR A 232 4.26 11.17 -19.40
CA THR A 232 5.16 12.27 -19.03
C THR A 232 5.28 12.46 -17.53
N ARG A 233 4.27 12.01 -16.77
CA ARG A 233 4.28 12.00 -15.31
C ARG A 233 3.52 10.79 -14.82
N PHE A 234 4.11 10.07 -13.88
CA PHE A 234 3.47 8.98 -13.16
C PHE A 234 3.95 8.97 -11.72
N SER A 235 3.06 9.18 -10.78
CA SER A 235 3.41 9.19 -9.36
C SER A 235 2.27 8.60 -8.53
N LEU A 236 2.64 7.94 -7.44
CA LEU A 236 1.74 7.45 -6.42
C LEU A 236 2.50 7.26 -5.10
N GLN A 237 1.76 7.12 -4.02
CA GLN A 237 2.31 6.78 -2.71
C GLN A 237 1.78 5.41 -2.26
N SER A 238 2.61 4.68 -1.55
CA SER A 238 2.18 3.48 -0.82
C SER A 238 1.48 3.89 0.47
N GLU A 239 0.56 3.06 0.91
CA GLU A 239 -0.08 3.12 2.22
C GLU A 239 0.13 1.79 2.93
N GLU A 240 0.51 1.87 4.20
CA GLU A 240 0.73 0.71 5.07
C GLU A 240 0.11 1.03 6.42
N THR A 241 -0.80 0.19 6.88
CA THR A 241 -1.42 0.33 8.19
C THR A 241 -0.67 -0.55 9.17
N VAL A 242 -0.11 0.06 10.20
CA VAL A 242 0.55 -0.62 11.30
C VAL A 242 -0.35 -0.56 12.50
N THR A 243 -0.72 -1.73 13.01
CA THR A 243 -1.48 -1.83 14.26
C THR A 243 -0.52 -1.71 15.42
N SER A 244 -0.84 -0.81 16.34
CA SER A 244 -0.07 -0.59 17.57
C SER A 244 -0.91 -0.90 18.78
N ASP A 245 -0.39 -1.74 19.66
CA ASP A 245 -0.98 -1.99 20.96
C ASP A 245 -0.30 -1.12 22.00
N PHE A 246 -1.07 -0.26 22.65
CA PHE A 246 -0.62 0.53 23.79
C PHE A 246 -1.06 -0.14 25.08
N ILE A 247 -0.10 -0.49 25.90
CA ILE A 247 -0.33 -1.13 27.21
C ILE A 247 0.06 -0.14 28.30
N PHE A 248 -0.88 0.17 29.20
CA PHE A 248 -0.70 1.11 30.28
C PHE A 248 -0.44 0.36 31.60
N CYS A 249 0.82 0.24 31.95
CA CYS A 249 1.24 -0.38 33.21
C CYS A 249 1.18 0.64 34.34
N ARG A 250 0.12 0.60 35.14
CA ARG A 250 -0.09 1.49 36.29
C ARG A 250 0.43 0.83 37.56
N ALA A 251 1.38 1.45 38.22
CA ALA A 251 1.82 1.12 39.57
C ALA A 251 1.24 2.12 40.57
N ARG A 252 0.29 1.68 41.39
CA ARG A 252 -0.33 2.54 42.41
C ARG A 252 0.66 2.90 43.50
N ASN A 253 0.35 3.90 44.30
CA ASN A 253 1.21 4.36 45.41
C ASN A 253 1.62 3.25 46.39
N ALA A 254 0.70 2.32 46.71
CA ALA A 254 0.96 1.19 47.61
C ALA A 254 1.70 -0.01 46.95
N GLU A 255 1.85 0.00 45.61
CA GLU A 255 2.41 -1.11 44.88
C GLU A 255 3.89 -0.89 44.52
N PHE A 256 4.68 -1.97 44.41
CA PHE A 256 6.08 -1.96 43.95
C PHE A 256 7.04 -1.04 44.73
N ASN A 257 6.80 -0.86 46.03
CA ASN A 257 7.67 -0.07 46.90
C ASN A 257 8.83 -0.87 47.52
N TYR A 258 8.95 -2.16 47.18
CA TYR A 258 10.07 -3.00 47.63
C TYR A 258 10.67 -3.75 46.42
N SER A 259 11.87 -4.25 46.60
CA SER A 259 12.58 -5.03 45.60
C SER A 259 13.22 -6.26 46.24
N VAL A 260 13.26 -7.37 45.50
CA VAL A 260 14.00 -8.58 45.84
C VAL A 260 15.43 -8.57 45.29
N ASN A 261 15.83 -7.48 44.67
CA ASN A 261 17.16 -7.32 44.15
C ASN A 261 18.22 -7.31 45.31
N PRO A 262 19.36 -7.97 45.17
CA PRO A 262 20.46 -7.93 46.17
C PRO A 262 20.96 -6.53 46.54
N SER A 263 20.73 -5.53 45.68
CA SER A 263 21.00 -4.12 45.99
C SER A 263 20.04 -3.49 46.99
N PHE A 264 18.90 -4.14 47.27
CA PHE A 264 17.91 -3.67 48.24
C PHE A 264 18.00 -4.43 49.57
N SER A 265 18.30 -5.73 49.56
CA SER A 265 18.40 -6.56 50.76
C SER A 265 19.63 -7.47 50.73
N VAL A 266 20.26 -7.69 51.86
CA VAL A 266 21.52 -8.46 52.01
C VAL A 266 21.26 -9.96 51.82
N SER A 267 20.08 -10.46 52.14
CA SER A 267 19.79 -11.89 52.07
C SER A 267 18.32 -12.10 51.73
N ALA A 268 18.09 -12.95 50.74
CA ALA A 268 16.73 -13.36 50.33
C ALA A 268 15.99 -14.11 51.42
N SER A 269 16.68 -14.79 52.32
CA SER A 269 16.06 -15.56 53.40
C SER A 269 15.90 -14.76 54.72
N ALA A 270 16.76 -13.79 54.97
CA ALA A 270 16.73 -12.99 56.20
C ALA A 270 15.97 -11.66 56.06
N GLY A 271 15.71 -11.20 54.84
CA GLY A 271 14.93 -10.01 54.57
C GLY A 271 15.56 -8.71 55.12
N THR A 272 16.86 -8.72 55.40
CA THR A 272 17.55 -7.54 55.99
C THR A 272 17.75 -6.49 54.91
N ILE A 273 17.17 -5.31 55.14
CA ILE A 273 17.32 -4.17 54.23
C ILE A 273 18.69 -3.56 54.39
N LEU A 274 19.35 -3.26 53.27
CA LEU A 274 20.74 -2.77 53.23
C LEU A 274 20.93 -1.35 53.85
N TYR A 275 19.93 -0.48 53.64
CA TYR A 275 20.03 0.92 54.03
C TYR A 275 18.83 1.31 54.85
N ASN A 276 19.07 1.95 56.01
CA ASN A 276 18.00 2.42 56.91
C ASN A 276 17.05 3.43 56.28
N GLU A 277 17.52 4.17 55.29
CA GLU A 277 16.71 5.11 54.53
C GLU A 277 15.54 4.41 53.81
N PHE A 278 15.69 3.17 53.39
CA PHE A 278 14.62 2.38 52.77
C PHE A 278 13.52 1.96 53.79
N ILE A 279 13.83 1.95 55.07
CA ILE A 279 12.84 1.68 56.14
C ILE A 279 12.00 2.92 56.39
N GLN A 280 12.63 4.08 56.42
CA GLN A 280 11.94 5.36 56.69
C GLN A 280 11.18 5.87 55.47
N ASN A 281 11.73 5.67 54.27
CA ASN A 281 11.15 6.08 53.00
C ASN A 281 11.38 5.00 51.93
N PRO A 282 10.56 3.94 51.90
CA PRO A 282 10.70 2.85 50.93
C PRO A 282 10.61 3.37 49.50
N THR A 283 11.76 3.28 48.85
CA THR A 283 11.96 3.78 47.48
C THR A 283 12.52 2.67 46.61
N THR A 284 11.92 2.48 45.43
CA THR A 284 12.45 1.58 44.40
C THR A 284 12.63 2.33 43.10
N TYR A 285 13.39 1.73 42.19
CA TYR A 285 13.61 2.28 40.86
C TYR A 285 13.16 1.27 39.81
N ILE A 286 12.10 1.60 39.10
CA ILE A 286 11.60 0.78 38.01
C ILE A 286 12.53 1.01 36.80
N THR A 287 13.14 -0.06 36.30
CA THR A 287 14.07 -0.02 35.16
C THR A 287 13.51 -0.70 33.92
N SER A 288 12.62 -1.67 34.12
CA SER A 288 12.03 -2.45 33.04
C SER A 288 10.63 -2.92 33.39
N VAL A 289 9.84 -3.21 32.37
CA VAL A 289 8.52 -3.82 32.45
C VAL A 289 8.54 -5.08 31.65
N GLY A 290 8.23 -6.22 32.26
CA GLY A 290 8.03 -7.51 31.60
C GLY A 290 6.54 -7.81 31.50
N MET A 291 6.11 -8.21 30.32
CA MET A 291 4.74 -8.64 30.07
C MET A 291 4.69 -10.18 29.97
N TYR A 292 3.78 -10.75 30.69
CA TYR A 292 3.63 -12.21 30.82
C TYR A 292 2.20 -12.61 30.46
N ASN A 293 2.05 -13.79 29.87
CA ASN A 293 0.73 -14.42 29.68
C ASN A 293 0.24 -15.08 30.99
N ASP A 294 -0.96 -15.64 30.96
CA ASP A 294 -1.55 -16.34 32.11
C ASP A 294 -0.76 -17.61 32.52
N ASN A 295 0.07 -18.14 31.64
CA ASN A 295 0.99 -19.25 31.92
C ASN A 295 2.33 -18.81 32.51
N ASN A 296 2.51 -17.52 32.80
CA ASN A 296 3.76 -16.90 33.25
C ASN A 296 4.91 -16.99 32.23
N GLU A 297 4.61 -17.09 30.94
CA GLU A 297 5.61 -17.02 29.88
C GLU A 297 5.84 -15.54 29.51
N LEU A 298 7.10 -15.16 29.38
CA LEU A 298 7.48 -13.80 29.03
C LEU A 298 7.19 -13.52 27.55
N LEU A 299 6.28 -12.59 27.28
CA LEU A 299 5.88 -12.20 25.93
C LEU A 299 6.71 -11.02 25.40
N ALA A 300 6.94 -10.02 26.25
CA ALA A 300 7.67 -8.84 25.84
C ALA A 300 8.37 -8.18 27.03
N VAL A 301 9.46 -7.44 26.75
CA VAL A 301 10.20 -6.66 27.75
C VAL A 301 10.44 -5.26 27.22
N ALA A 302 10.01 -4.27 27.99
CA ALA A 302 10.33 -2.88 27.74
C ALA A 302 11.33 -2.38 28.79
N LYS A 303 12.41 -1.73 28.34
CA LYS A 303 13.41 -1.11 29.21
C LYS A 303 13.25 0.40 29.20
N LEU A 304 13.22 1.01 30.38
CA LEU A 304 13.18 2.47 30.49
C LEU A 304 14.57 3.07 30.24
N SER A 305 14.62 4.19 29.54
CA SER A 305 15.87 4.93 29.27
C SER A 305 16.49 5.50 30.53
N LYS A 306 15.65 5.85 31.53
CA LYS A 306 16.05 6.29 32.86
C LYS A 306 15.25 5.54 33.90
N PRO A 307 15.87 5.11 35.03
CA PRO A 307 15.16 4.51 36.14
C PRO A 307 14.08 5.44 36.68
N LEU A 308 12.86 4.95 36.85
CA LEU A 308 11.74 5.70 37.39
C LEU A 308 11.66 5.47 38.90
N LYS A 309 11.87 6.54 39.68
CA LYS A 309 11.74 6.49 41.15
C LYS A 309 10.29 6.25 41.54
N LYS A 310 10.04 5.23 42.37
CA LYS A 310 8.75 4.84 42.91
C LYS A 310 8.82 4.82 44.45
N ASP A 311 7.89 5.53 45.08
CA ASP A 311 7.63 5.57 46.53
C ASP A 311 6.12 5.59 46.76
N PHE A 312 5.66 5.56 48.04
CA PHE A 312 4.21 5.58 48.32
C PHE A 312 3.55 6.92 48.18
N THR A 313 4.27 7.95 47.87
CA THR A 313 3.68 9.27 47.61
C THR A 313 3.33 9.46 46.14
N LYS A 314 3.81 8.53 45.26
CA LYS A 314 3.72 8.66 43.81
C LYS A 314 3.13 7.43 43.18
N GLU A 315 2.28 7.65 42.20
CA GLU A 315 1.89 6.65 41.21
C GLU A 315 2.80 6.73 39.99
N ALA A 316 3.03 5.60 39.35
CA ALA A 316 3.76 5.52 38.10
C ALA A 316 2.86 4.95 37.00
N LEU A 317 2.79 5.61 35.87
CA LEU A 317 2.16 5.13 34.66
C LEU A 317 3.23 4.97 33.58
N ILE A 318 3.39 3.74 33.11
CA ILE A 318 4.34 3.41 32.04
C ILE A 318 3.55 2.92 30.84
N ARG A 319 3.65 3.65 29.72
CA ARG A 319 3.05 3.24 28.45
C ARG A 319 4.06 2.42 27.65
N VAL A 320 3.70 1.21 27.33
CA VAL A 320 4.46 0.33 26.42
C VAL A 320 3.73 0.31 25.09
N LYS A 321 4.43 0.56 24.00
CA LYS A 321 3.93 0.46 22.63
C LYS A 321 4.51 -0.80 21.98
N LEU A 322 3.65 -1.61 21.39
CA LEU A 322 4.00 -2.76 20.57
C LEU A 322 3.46 -2.52 19.15
N ASP A 323 4.33 -2.60 18.16
CA ASP A 323 3.97 -2.45 16.74
C ASP A 323 4.05 -3.83 16.07
N PHE A 324 3.02 -4.19 15.30
CA PHE A 324 2.89 -5.47 14.62
C PHE A 324 2.69 -5.30 13.11
#